data_2dcefcc98c58c2c94b9ef9b9403775f0
#
_entry.id   2dcefcc98c58c2c94b9ef9b9403775f0
#
_cell.length_a   1.000
_cell.length_b   1.000
_cell.length_c   1.000
_cell.angle_alpha   90.00
_cell.angle_beta   90.00
_cell.angle_gamma   90.00
#
_symmetry.space_group_name_H-M   'P 1'
#
loop_
_entity.id
_entity.type
_entity.pdbx_description
1 polymer ?
#
loop_
_entity_poly.entity_id
_entity_poly.type
_entity_poly.pdbx_seq_one_letter_code
_entity_poly.pdbx_strand_id
1 'polypeptide(L)'
;MNGFEDIVLFSNFDYGDAFIGISNDDRAIYNYEKMVEYLINKQDMTEEEAIEWIDYNTIRALAYYDKAPIIMYPYALEDIRE
;
A
#
# COMPACT_ATOMS: atom_id res chain seq x y z
N MET A 1 -13.83 15.24 -13.75
CA MET A 1 -13.06 14.10 -14.03
C MET A 1 -13.59 12.85 -13.32
N ASN A 2 -13.86 11.86 -14.01
CA ASN A 2 -14.58 10.72 -13.43
C ASN A 2 -13.96 9.39 -13.74
N GLY A 3 -12.78 9.38 -14.28
CA GLY A 3 -12.15 8.14 -14.63
C GLY A 3 -11.69 7.33 -13.45
N PHE A 4 -11.72 7.91 -12.23
CA PHE A 4 -11.16 7.23 -11.06
C PHE A 4 -12.20 6.97 -9.99
N GLU A 5 -13.47 7.01 -10.34
CA GLU A 5 -14.52 6.79 -9.36
C GLU A 5 -14.51 5.38 -8.79
N ASP A 6 -14.08 4.42 -9.60
CA ASP A 6 -14.12 3.02 -9.21
C ASP A 6 -12.79 2.52 -8.64
N ILE A 7 -11.86 3.43 -8.35
CA ILE A 7 -10.58 3.04 -7.77
C ILE A 7 -10.80 2.45 -6.38
N VAL A 8 -10.25 1.28 -6.14
CA VAL A 8 -10.34 0.60 -4.86
C VAL A 8 -9.22 1.11 -3.97
N LEU A 9 -9.59 1.59 -2.79
CA LEU A 9 -8.63 2.06 -1.79
C LEU A 9 -8.71 1.17 -0.56
N PHE A 10 -7.64 1.17 0.23
CA PHE A 10 -7.68 0.46 1.49
C PHE A 10 -8.61 1.20 2.45
N SER A 11 -9.44 0.46 3.16
CA SER A 11 -10.48 1.05 4.00
C SER A 11 -10.19 0.97 5.48
N ASN A 12 -9.38 0.01 5.95
CA ASN A 12 -9.08 -0.08 7.38
C ASN A 12 -8.25 1.10 7.84
N PHE A 13 -7.22 1.41 7.10
CA PHE A 13 -6.42 2.62 7.27
C PHE A 13 -6.24 3.22 5.89
N ASP A 14 -6.32 4.54 5.80
CA ASP A 14 -6.13 5.18 4.49
C ASP A 14 -4.65 5.32 4.14
N TYR A 15 -3.76 5.05 5.08
CA TYR A 15 -2.31 5.08 4.92
C TYR A 15 -1.75 6.44 4.50
N GLY A 16 -2.58 7.49 4.50
CA GLY A 16 -2.10 8.86 4.31
C GLY A 16 -1.18 9.02 3.11
N ASP A 17 0.03 9.48 3.37
CA ASP A 17 1.00 9.78 2.32
C ASP A 17 1.52 8.55 1.58
N ALA A 18 1.17 7.36 2.03
CA ALA A 18 1.60 6.16 1.33
C ALA A 18 0.94 6.00 -0.04
N PHE A 19 -0.24 6.60 -0.22
CA PHE A 19 -0.89 6.60 -1.53
C PHE A 19 -0.09 7.51 -2.46
N ILE A 20 0.45 6.96 -3.55
CA ILE A 20 1.35 7.73 -4.40
C ILE A 20 0.88 7.85 -5.84
N GLY A 21 -0.20 7.20 -6.21
CA GLY A 21 -0.66 7.37 -7.58
C GLY A 21 -1.57 6.24 -8.02
N ILE A 22 -1.84 6.24 -9.32
CA ILE A 22 -2.76 5.27 -9.93
C ILE A 22 -2.06 4.69 -11.14
N SER A 23 -2.14 3.37 -11.28
CA SER A 23 -1.51 2.67 -12.39
C SER A 23 -2.29 2.88 -13.69
N ASN A 24 -1.69 2.45 -14.79
CA ASN A 24 -2.35 2.61 -16.09
C ASN A 24 -3.56 1.68 -16.26
N ASP A 25 -3.75 0.73 -15.35
CA ASP A 25 -4.95 -0.11 -15.35
C ASP A 25 -5.90 0.27 -14.21
N ASP A 26 -5.81 1.52 -13.73
CA ASP A 26 -6.75 2.10 -12.77
C ASP A 26 -6.70 1.43 -11.42
N ARG A 27 -5.51 1.13 -10.94
CA ARG A 27 -5.33 0.57 -9.61
C ARG A 27 -4.54 1.56 -8.75
N ALA A 28 -4.97 1.75 -7.51
CA ALA A 28 -4.24 2.60 -6.58
C ALA A 28 -2.87 2.00 -6.28
N ILE A 29 -1.87 2.85 -6.13
CA ILE A 29 -0.51 2.41 -5.82
C ILE A 29 -0.10 3.00 -4.48
N TYR A 30 0.38 2.13 -3.59
CA TYR A 30 0.83 2.53 -2.26
C TYR A 30 2.30 2.20 -2.09
N ASN A 31 3.02 3.10 -1.41
CA ASN A 31 4.43 2.90 -1.09
C ASN A 31 4.53 2.11 0.21
N TYR A 32 5.11 0.92 0.14
CA TYR A 32 5.17 0.01 1.28
C TYR A 32 5.87 0.64 2.49
N GLU A 33 7.01 1.30 2.27
CA GLU A 33 7.74 1.91 3.37
C GLU A 33 6.90 2.96 4.09
N LYS A 34 6.15 3.75 3.32
CA LYS A 34 5.32 4.77 3.92
C LYS A 34 4.10 4.16 4.61
N MET A 35 3.64 3.00 4.16
CA MET A 35 2.59 2.29 4.88
C MET A 35 3.08 1.86 6.26
N VAL A 36 4.30 1.33 6.32
CA VAL A 36 4.90 0.94 7.59
C VAL A 36 5.05 2.16 8.51
N GLU A 37 5.57 3.27 7.96
CA GLU A 37 5.73 4.50 8.74
C GLU A 37 4.40 5.00 9.28
N TYR A 38 3.36 4.91 8.47
CA TYR A 38 2.04 5.34 8.91
C TYR A 38 1.59 4.56 10.13
N LEU A 39 1.75 3.25 10.11
CA LEU A 39 1.32 2.43 11.23
C LEU A 39 2.16 2.70 12.48
N ILE A 40 3.45 2.94 12.29
CA ILE A 40 4.30 3.27 13.43
C ILE A 40 3.91 4.61 14.05
N ASN A 41 3.73 5.62 13.21
CA ASN A 41 3.54 6.99 13.69
C ASN A 41 2.10 7.31 14.09
N LYS A 42 1.14 6.69 13.43
CA LYS A 42 -0.27 7.02 13.66
C LYS A 42 -1.01 5.97 14.46
N GLN A 43 -0.51 4.74 14.50
CA GLN A 43 -1.18 3.67 15.21
C GLN A 43 -0.34 3.08 16.33
N ASP A 44 0.78 3.72 16.63
CA ASP A 44 1.66 3.33 17.75
C ASP A 44 2.16 1.90 17.67
N MET A 45 2.33 1.39 16.47
CA MET A 45 2.87 0.05 16.29
C MET A 45 4.39 0.09 16.27
N THR A 46 5.01 -1.02 16.69
CA THR A 46 6.42 -1.20 16.41
C THR A 46 6.61 -1.54 14.94
N GLU A 47 7.85 -1.49 14.47
CA GLU A 47 8.11 -1.83 13.08
C GLU A 47 7.67 -3.27 12.78
N GLU A 48 7.98 -4.20 13.67
CA GLU A 48 7.57 -5.58 13.49
C GLU A 48 6.06 -5.74 13.42
N GLU A 49 5.36 -5.03 14.32
CA GLU A 49 3.91 -5.10 14.33
C GLU A 49 3.33 -4.52 13.05
N ALA A 50 3.90 -3.42 12.56
CA ALA A 50 3.41 -2.80 11.34
C ALA A 50 3.58 -3.73 10.15
N ILE A 51 4.73 -4.36 10.04
CA ILE A 51 5.01 -5.28 8.95
C ILE A 51 4.05 -6.47 8.99
N GLU A 52 3.83 -7.03 10.17
CA GLU A 52 2.90 -8.16 10.33
C GLU A 52 1.48 -7.76 9.99
N TRP A 53 1.07 -6.57 10.45
CA TRP A 53 -0.29 -6.09 10.19
C TRP A 53 -0.54 -5.96 8.69
N ILE A 54 0.42 -5.36 7.96
CA ILE A 54 0.27 -5.20 6.52
C ILE A 54 0.20 -6.57 5.84
N ASP A 55 1.05 -7.49 6.25
CA ASP A 55 1.10 -8.82 5.67
C ASP A 55 -0.21 -9.57 5.86
N TYR A 56 -0.72 -9.60 7.09
CA TYR A 56 -1.88 -10.41 7.42
C TYR A 56 -3.19 -9.75 7.05
N ASN A 57 -3.26 -8.43 7.10
CA ASN A 57 -4.54 -7.76 6.95
C ASN A 57 -4.68 -7.01 5.64
N THR A 58 -3.57 -6.55 5.07
CA THR A 58 -3.61 -5.76 3.86
C THR A 58 -3.27 -6.59 2.63
N ILE A 59 -2.11 -7.23 2.65
CA ILE A 59 -1.64 -7.98 1.48
C ILE A 59 -2.51 -9.19 1.22
N ARG A 60 -2.89 -9.92 2.27
CA ARG A 60 -3.74 -11.08 2.10
C ARG A 60 -5.11 -10.72 1.55
N ALA A 61 -5.61 -9.56 1.92
CA ALA A 61 -6.92 -9.13 1.46
C ALA A 61 -6.94 -8.76 -0.02
N LEU A 62 -5.78 -8.57 -0.63
CA LEU A 62 -5.73 -8.19 -2.04
C LEU A 62 -6.42 -9.22 -2.93
N ALA A 63 -6.40 -10.48 -2.53
CA ALA A 63 -7.00 -11.54 -3.32
C ALA A 63 -8.52 -11.40 -3.44
N TYR A 64 -9.14 -10.61 -2.58
CA TYR A 64 -10.59 -10.46 -2.58
C TYR A 64 -11.09 -9.28 -3.41
N TYR A 65 -10.19 -8.53 -4.02
CA TYR A 65 -10.57 -7.38 -4.84
C TYR A 65 -10.41 -7.71 -6.32
N ASP A 66 -11.30 -7.17 -7.15
CA ASP A 66 -11.16 -7.30 -8.60
C ASP A 66 -9.98 -6.49 -9.12
N LYS A 67 -9.87 -5.26 -8.66
CA LYS A 67 -8.76 -4.39 -9.03
C LYS A 67 -8.08 -3.94 -7.76
N ALA A 68 -7.38 -4.87 -7.15
CA ALA A 68 -6.75 -4.63 -5.87
C ALA A 68 -5.70 -3.53 -5.97
N PRO A 69 -5.52 -2.75 -4.91
CA PRO A 69 -4.41 -1.80 -4.88
C PRO A 69 -3.06 -2.50 -5.07
N ILE A 70 -2.12 -1.74 -5.59
CA ILE A 70 -0.76 -2.24 -5.83
C ILE A 70 0.12 -1.77 -4.68
N ILE A 71 0.90 -2.68 -4.14
CA ILE A 71 1.89 -2.35 -3.12
C ILE A 71 3.23 -2.22 -3.81
N MET A 72 3.83 -1.03 -3.74
CA MET A 72 5.11 -0.76 -4.40
C MET A 72 6.21 -0.75 -3.34
N TYR A 73 7.26 -1.52 -3.60
CA TYR A 73 8.44 -1.55 -2.74
C TYR A 73 9.48 -0.62 -3.34
N PRO A 74 9.87 0.45 -2.65
CA PRO A 74 10.68 1.52 -3.23
C PRO A 74 12.17 1.15 -3.27
N TYR A 75 12.53 0.23 -4.12
CA TYR A 75 13.92 -0.15 -4.32
C TYR A 75 14.47 0.47 -5.58
N ALA A 76 15.73 0.89 -5.52
CA ALA A 76 16.43 1.33 -6.72
C ALA A 76 16.89 0.12 -7.52
N LEU A 77 17.20 0.35 -8.80
CA LEU A 77 17.63 -0.74 -9.65
C LEU A 77 18.90 -1.41 -9.13
N GLU A 78 19.81 -0.61 -8.61
CA GLU A 78 21.08 -1.16 -8.12
C GLU A 78 20.89 -1.98 -6.85
N ASP A 79 19.76 -1.85 -6.16
CA ASP A 79 19.48 -2.69 -4.99
C ASP A 79 19.07 -4.10 -5.40
N ILE A 80 18.67 -4.28 -6.64
CA ILE A 80 18.19 -5.56 -7.17
C ILE A 80 19.27 -6.27 -7.98
N ARG A 81 20.07 -5.50 -8.66
CA ARG A 81 21.14 -6.05 -9.49
C ARG A 81 22.25 -6.65 -8.66
N GLU A 82 22.85 -7.66 -9.20
CA GLU A 82 24.04 -8.25 -8.55
C GLU A 82 25.30 -7.97 -9.32
#